data_e7a39926c092bc444b9f5184d3493d52
#
_entry.id   e7a39926c092bc444b9f5184d3493d52
#
_cell.length_a   1.000
_cell.length_b   1.000
_cell.length_c   1.000
_cell.angle_alpha   90.00
_cell.angle_beta   90.00
_cell.angle_gamma   90.00
#
_symmetry.space_group_name_H-M   'P 1'
#
loop_
_entity.id
_entity.type
_entity.pdbx_description
1 polymer ?
#
loop_
_entity_poly.entity_id
_entity_poly.type
_entity_poly.pdbx_seq_one_letter_code
_entity_poly.pdbx_strand_id
1 'polypeptide(L)'
;MTEAERVWVIDDDQSIRWVLEKALQKAHMGVKSFSSASGILETLEHGQPDVLITDVRMPGMDGFELLNKIQHRYPELPVIIITAHSDLDSAVTAYQGGAFEYLPKPFDIDEAVELTRRAVDHGRSARDEADAGNDSVVQEIIGEAPAMQEVFRAIGRLSRSNITVLINGESGSGKELVAQALHRHSPRADKPFVAL
;
A
#
# COMPACT_ATOMS: atom_id res chain seq x y z
N MET A 1 -1.97 -29.94 5.28
CA MET A 1 -3.11 -29.12 4.83
C MET A 1 -2.68 -27.67 5.05
N THR A 2 -2.41 -26.91 3.99
CA THR A 2 -2.12 -25.48 4.10
C THR A 2 -3.36 -24.78 4.66
N GLU A 3 -3.20 -24.10 5.79
CA GLU A 3 -4.26 -23.26 6.36
C GLU A 3 -4.67 -22.22 5.32
N ALA A 4 -5.97 -22.01 5.13
CA ALA A 4 -6.45 -21.04 4.14
C ALA A 4 -5.98 -19.63 4.55
N GLU A 5 -5.45 -18.88 3.60
CA GLU A 5 -4.98 -17.50 3.78
C GLU A 5 -6.11 -16.61 4.28
N ARG A 6 -5.90 -15.91 5.38
CA ARG A 6 -6.92 -15.10 6.05
C ARG A 6 -6.77 -13.64 5.69
N VAL A 7 -7.77 -13.09 5.02
CA VAL A 7 -7.80 -11.69 4.55
C VAL A 7 -8.89 -10.93 5.29
N TRP A 8 -8.55 -9.78 5.83
CA TRP A 8 -9.55 -8.85 6.36
C TRP A 8 -9.73 -7.68 5.41
N VAL A 9 -11.00 -7.38 5.07
CA VAL A 9 -11.39 -6.28 4.19
C VAL A 9 -12.19 -5.27 4.99
N ILE A 10 -11.76 -4.02 4.99
CA ILE A 10 -12.38 -2.91 5.73
C ILE A 10 -12.71 -1.79 4.74
N ASP A 11 -13.96 -1.55 4.49
CA ASP A 11 -14.45 -0.51 3.57
C ASP A 11 -15.90 -0.17 3.99
N ASP A 12 -16.32 1.06 3.98
CA ASP A 12 -17.70 1.42 4.31
C ASP A 12 -18.67 1.14 3.15
N ASP A 13 -18.19 1.08 1.90
CA ASP A 13 -18.97 0.68 0.74
C ASP A 13 -19.23 -0.83 0.69
N GLN A 14 -20.48 -1.21 0.85
CA GLN A 14 -20.91 -2.60 0.81
C GLN A 14 -20.61 -3.27 -0.56
N SER A 15 -20.67 -2.53 -1.66
CA SER A 15 -20.45 -3.05 -2.99
C SER A 15 -18.98 -3.45 -3.18
N ILE A 16 -18.07 -2.59 -2.73
CA ILE A 16 -16.62 -2.86 -2.77
C ILE A 16 -16.28 -4.08 -1.90
N ARG A 17 -16.80 -4.13 -0.66
CA ARG A 17 -16.59 -5.30 0.20
C ARG A 17 -17.07 -6.59 -0.46
N TRP A 18 -18.28 -6.56 -1.02
CA TRP A 18 -18.87 -7.73 -1.67
C TRP A 18 -18.04 -8.22 -2.87
N VAL A 19 -17.56 -7.29 -3.71
CA VAL A 19 -16.74 -7.62 -4.89
C VAL A 19 -15.41 -8.22 -4.46
N LEU A 20 -14.72 -7.62 -3.49
CA LEU A 20 -13.45 -8.14 -2.96
C LEU A 20 -13.64 -9.49 -2.28
N GLU A 21 -14.68 -9.66 -1.45
CA GLU A 21 -14.98 -10.96 -0.83
C GLU A 21 -15.13 -12.05 -1.87
N LYS A 22 -15.93 -11.80 -2.94
CA LYS A 22 -16.17 -12.81 -3.97
C LYS A 22 -14.91 -13.15 -4.75
N ALA A 23 -14.08 -12.17 -5.08
CA ALA A 23 -12.84 -12.37 -5.80
C ALA A 23 -11.82 -13.16 -4.98
N LEU A 24 -11.61 -12.76 -3.73
CA LEU A 24 -10.67 -13.42 -2.83
C LEU A 24 -11.12 -14.83 -2.44
N GLN A 25 -12.43 -15.05 -2.21
CA GLN A 25 -12.99 -16.39 -2.00
C GLN A 25 -12.79 -17.29 -3.21
N LYS A 26 -12.97 -16.77 -4.44
CA LYS A 26 -12.69 -17.49 -5.68
C LYS A 26 -11.20 -17.86 -5.80
N ALA A 27 -10.32 -17.06 -5.23
CA ALA A 27 -8.89 -17.33 -5.13
C ALA A 27 -8.50 -18.26 -3.95
N HIS A 28 -9.50 -18.88 -3.28
CA HIS A 28 -9.37 -19.80 -2.15
C HIS A 28 -8.84 -19.16 -0.85
N MET A 29 -8.99 -17.85 -0.69
CA MET A 29 -8.66 -17.12 0.53
C MET A 29 -9.88 -17.06 1.47
N GLY A 30 -9.65 -17.16 2.78
CA GLY A 30 -10.67 -16.94 3.81
C GLY A 30 -10.83 -15.45 4.08
N VAL A 31 -12.02 -14.89 3.86
CA VAL A 31 -12.26 -13.45 3.96
C VAL A 31 -13.18 -13.12 5.13
N LYS A 32 -12.79 -12.11 5.92
CA LYS A 32 -13.63 -11.46 6.92
C LYS A 32 -13.73 -9.99 6.59
N SER A 33 -14.95 -9.45 6.47
CA SER A 33 -15.16 -8.05 6.11
C SER A 33 -15.76 -7.24 7.25
N PHE A 34 -15.45 -5.95 7.25
CA PHE A 34 -15.87 -4.96 8.23
C PHE A 34 -16.31 -3.68 7.53
N SER A 35 -17.34 -3.04 8.03
CA SER A 35 -17.87 -1.78 7.48
C SER A 35 -17.22 -0.53 8.09
N SER A 36 -16.31 -0.69 9.04
CA SER A 36 -15.59 0.42 9.68
C SER A 36 -14.31 -0.07 10.35
N ALA A 37 -13.39 0.84 10.62
CA ALA A 37 -12.17 0.56 11.37
C ALA A 37 -12.40 0.38 12.89
N SER A 38 -13.60 0.67 13.38
CA SER A 38 -13.93 0.56 14.80
C SER A 38 -13.86 -0.89 15.28
N GLY A 39 -13.14 -1.14 16.38
CA GLY A 39 -12.97 -2.47 16.97
C GLY A 39 -11.99 -3.40 16.23
N ILE A 40 -11.38 -2.96 15.14
CA ILE A 40 -10.39 -3.76 14.40
C ILE A 40 -9.19 -4.11 15.29
N LEU A 41 -8.65 -3.14 16.02
CA LEU A 41 -7.49 -3.37 16.89
C LEU A 41 -7.81 -4.37 18.02
N GLU A 42 -8.99 -4.32 18.59
CA GLU A 42 -9.46 -5.30 19.58
C GLU A 42 -9.63 -6.69 18.95
N THR A 43 -10.15 -6.74 17.72
CA THR A 43 -10.30 -7.98 16.98
C THR A 43 -8.95 -8.62 16.64
N LEU A 44 -7.93 -7.81 16.34
CA LEU A 44 -6.55 -8.27 16.08
C LEU A 44 -5.91 -8.91 17.32
N GLU A 45 -6.27 -8.50 18.53
CA GLU A 45 -5.80 -9.12 19.78
C GLU A 45 -6.30 -10.57 19.96
N HIS A 46 -7.43 -10.90 19.32
CA HIS A 46 -8.05 -12.24 19.39
C HIS A 46 -7.71 -13.14 18.21
N GLY A 47 -7.06 -12.60 17.17
CA GLY A 47 -6.61 -13.34 16.01
C GLY A 47 -6.26 -12.43 14.86
N GLN A 48 -5.10 -12.65 14.26
CA GLN A 48 -4.58 -11.82 13.16
C GLN A 48 -4.88 -12.44 11.81
N PRO A 49 -5.21 -11.64 10.77
CA PRO A 49 -5.20 -12.09 9.39
C PRO A 49 -3.76 -12.21 8.87
N ASP A 50 -3.60 -12.79 7.68
CA ASP A 50 -2.33 -12.81 6.97
C ASP A 50 -2.10 -11.51 6.19
N VAL A 51 -3.20 -10.80 5.85
CA VAL A 51 -3.18 -9.46 5.24
C VAL A 51 -4.46 -8.69 5.58
N LEU A 52 -4.34 -7.37 5.67
CA LEU A 52 -5.44 -6.44 5.88
C LEU A 52 -5.56 -5.49 4.69
N ILE A 53 -6.77 -5.34 4.16
CA ILE A 53 -7.11 -4.41 3.08
C ILE A 53 -8.04 -3.37 3.68
N THR A 54 -7.73 -2.08 3.58
CA THR A 54 -8.57 -1.02 4.14
C THR A 54 -8.76 0.15 3.19
N ASP A 55 -9.98 0.66 3.12
CA ASP A 55 -10.23 1.96 2.51
C ASP A 55 -9.65 3.08 3.37
N VAL A 56 -9.28 4.19 2.72
CA VAL A 56 -8.81 5.39 3.42
C VAL A 56 -9.97 6.14 4.06
N ARG A 57 -11.04 6.38 3.30
CA ARG A 57 -12.14 7.24 3.74
C ARG A 57 -13.28 6.45 4.35
N MET A 58 -13.25 6.30 5.65
CA MET A 58 -14.32 5.66 6.41
C MET A 58 -14.82 6.58 7.53
N PRO A 59 -16.09 6.48 7.93
CA PRO A 59 -16.61 7.21 9.09
C PRO A 59 -15.88 6.83 10.38
N GLY A 60 -15.48 7.82 11.16
CA GLY A 60 -14.76 7.64 12.42
C GLY A 60 -13.25 7.59 12.21
N MET A 61 -12.64 6.43 12.41
CA MET A 61 -11.21 6.24 12.17
C MET A 61 -10.96 6.01 10.69
N ASP A 62 -10.11 6.82 10.06
CA ASP A 62 -9.70 6.63 8.68
C ASP A 62 -8.65 5.51 8.51
N GLY A 63 -8.43 5.09 7.24
CA GLY A 63 -7.53 3.99 6.93
C GLY A 63 -6.06 4.30 7.23
N PHE A 64 -5.62 5.55 7.15
CA PHE A 64 -4.24 5.93 7.49
C PHE A 64 -4.01 5.92 9.00
N GLU A 65 -4.99 6.38 9.78
CA GLU A 65 -4.93 6.29 11.24
C GLU A 65 -4.90 4.82 11.70
N LEU A 66 -5.72 3.98 11.06
CA LEU A 66 -5.71 2.54 11.31
C LEU A 66 -4.35 1.92 10.96
N LEU A 67 -3.80 2.22 9.77
CA LEU A 67 -2.50 1.76 9.32
C LEU A 67 -1.41 2.12 10.33
N ASN A 68 -1.36 3.39 10.75
CA ASN A 68 -0.37 3.85 11.73
C ASN A 68 -0.44 3.04 13.05
N LYS A 69 -1.64 2.82 13.57
CA LYS A 69 -1.86 2.02 14.79
C LYS A 69 -1.45 0.56 14.60
N ILE A 70 -1.72 -0.02 13.42
CA ILE A 70 -1.31 -1.39 13.10
C ILE A 70 0.21 -1.49 13.02
N GLN A 71 0.87 -0.58 12.30
CA GLN A 71 2.32 -0.59 12.17
C GLN A 71 3.06 -0.49 13.51
N HIS A 72 2.49 0.23 14.48
CA HIS A 72 3.06 0.31 15.83
C HIS A 72 2.88 -0.97 16.68
N ARG A 73 1.79 -1.71 16.48
CA ARG A 73 1.48 -2.91 17.29
C ARG A 73 1.76 -4.23 16.58
N TYR A 74 1.66 -4.23 15.25
CA TYR A 74 1.76 -5.42 14.39
C TYR A 74 2.57 -5.08 13.13
N PRO A 75 3.85 -4.71 13.24
CA PRO A 75 4.67 -4.22 12.12
C PRO A 75 4.83 -5.26 10.99
N GLU A 76 4.68 -6.54 11.31
CA GLU A 76 4.77 -7.64 10.32
C GLU A 76 3.45 -7.92 9.59
N LEU A 77 2.35 -7.27 9.98
CA LEU A 77 1.06 -7.43 9.31
C LEU A 77 1.01 -6.53 8.07
N PRO A 78 1.04 -7.11 6.85
CA PRO A 78 0.97 -6.32 5.64
C PRO A 78 -0.42 -5.69 5.51
N VAL A 79 -0.44 -4.40 5.19
CA VAL A 79 -1.66 -3.62 4.99
C VAL A 79 -1.68 -3.08 3.57
N ILE A 80 -2.75 -3.34 2.83
CA ILE A 80 -3.04 -2.75 1.52
C ILE A 80 -4.04 -1.62 1.73
N ILE A 81 -3.69 -0.43 1.24
CA ILE A 81 -4.57 0.75 1.28
C ILE A 81 -5.34 0.86 -0.04
N ILE A 82 -6.66 0.93 0.03
CA ILE A 82 -7.53 1.27 -1.10
C ILE A 82 -7.99 2.72 -0.97
N THR A 83 -8.05 3.47 -2.07
CA THR A 83 -8.47 4.87 -2.02
C THR A 83 -9.13 5.33 -3.30
N ALA A 84 -10.09 6.25 -3.17
CA ALA A 84 -10.70 6.95 -4.31
C ALA A 84 -9.80 8.05 -4.89
N HIS A 85 -8.69 8.39 -4.23
CA HIS A 85 -7.75 9.41 -4.68
C HIS A 85 -6.55 8.73 -5.29
N SER A 86 -6.41 8.90 -6.59
CA SER A 86 -5.25 8.47 -7.37
C SER A 86 -4.14 9.52 -7.37
N ASP A 87 -4.16 10.42 -6.38
CA ASP A 87 -3.12 11.42 -6.21
C ASP A 87 -1.92 10.82 -5.45
N LEU A 88 -0.81 11.43 -5.67
CA LEU A 88 0.45 11.00 -5.14
C LEU A 88 0.60 11.23 -3.64
N ASP A 89 0.00 12.28 -3.08
CA ASP A 89 0.08 12.55 -1.63
C ASP A 89 -0.56 11.42 -0.83
N SER A 90 -1.66 10.87 -1.34
CA SER A 90 -2.32 9.69 -0.73
C SER A 90 -1.45 8.43 -0.83
N ALA A 91 -0.80 8.19 -1.99
CA ALA A 91 0.14 7.08 -2.14
C ALA A 91 1.36 7.22 -1.21
N VAL A 92 1.91 8.43 -1.14
CA VAL A 92 3.02 8.78 -0.23
C VAL A 92 2.65 8.50 1.21
N THR A 93 1.51 9.02 1.65
CA THR A 93 1.04 8.86 3.02
C THR A 93 0.85 7.39 3.36
N ALA A 94 0.32 6.58 2.42
CA ALA A 94 0.19 5.14 2.58
C ALA A 94 1.55 4.47 2.84
N TYR A 95 2.52 4.68 1.96
CA TYR A 95 3.84 4.06 2.10
C TYR A 95 4.64 4.62 3.28
N GLN A 96 4.56 5.91 3.57
CA GLN A 96 5.17 6.50 4.77
C GLN A 96 4.57 5.93 6.06
N GLY A 97 3.29 5.63 6.03
CA GLY A 97 2.61 4.94 7.10
C GLY A 97 2.96 3.46 7.21
N GLY A 98 3.78 2.91 6.30
CA GLY A 98 4.18 1.50 6.28
C GLY A 98 3.18 0.58 5.57
N ALA A 99 2.34 1.09 4.66
CA ALA A 99 1.51 0.22 3.84
C ALA A 99 2.38 -0.69 2.95
N PHE A 100 1.99 -1.95 2.84
CA PHE A 100 2.61 -2.89 1.92
C PHE A 100 2.39 -2.46 0.46
N GLU A 101 1.15 -2.04 0.15
CA GLU A 101 0.79 -1.60 -1.19
C GLU A 101 -0.39 -0.62 -1.14
N TYR A 102 -0.54 0.12 -2.23
CA TYR A 102 -1.56 1.12 -2.46
C TYR A 102 -2.34 0.79 -3.73
N LEU A 103 -3.67 0.79 -3.67
CA LEU A 103 -4.57 0.42 -4.76
C LEU A 103 -5.61 1.53 -5.00
N PRO A 104 -5.47 2.34 -6.07
CA PRO A 104 -6.43 3.41 -6.38
C PRO A 104 -7.73 2.85 -6.96
N LYS A 105 -8.88 3.41 -6.57
CA LYS A 105 -10.20 3.17 -7.17
C LYS A 105 -10.36 4.04 -8.44
N PRO A 106 -10.87 3.51 -9.55
CA PRO A 106 -11.26 2.12 -9.80
C PRO A 106 -10.05 1.21 -10.04
N PHE A 107 -10.08 0.00 -9.49
CA PHE A 107 -9.02 -0.99 -9.64
C PHE A 107 -9.52 -2.26 -10.36
N ASP A 108 -8.60 -2.98 -10.95
CA ASP A 108 -8.85 -4.31 -11.50
C ASP A 108 -8.94 -5.34 -10.36
N ILE A 109 -9.92 -6.22 -10.44
CA ILE A 109 -10.17 -7.24 -9.42
C ILE A 109 -9.06 -8.29 -9.39
N ASP A 110 -8.53 -8.67 -10.54
CA ASP A 110 -7.45 -9.65 -10.62
C ASP A 110 -6.15 -9.04 -10.07
N GLU A 111 -5.92 -7.73 -10.31
CA GLU A 111 -4.82 -6.97 -9.67
C GLU A 111 -4.95 -6.98 -8.14
N ALA A 112 -6.13 -6.73 -7.62
CA ALA A 112 -6.37 -6.74 -6.16
C ALA A 112 -6.09 -8.11 -5.54
N VAL A 113 -6.49 -9.19 -6.20
CA VAL A 113 -6.21 -10.57 -5.76
C VAL A 113 -4.71 -10.87 -5.80
N GLU A 114 -4.01 -10.48 -6.86
CA GLU A 114 -2.58 -10.71 -6.99
C GLU A 114 -1.76 -9.90 -5.95
N LEU A 115 -2.14 -8.64 -5.73
CA LEU A 115 -1.56 -7.82 -4.67
C LEU A 115 -1.74 -8.44 -3.29
N THR A 116 -2.94 -8.97 -3.02
CA THR A 116 -3.25 -9.64 -1.76
C THR A 116 -2.38 -10.88 -1.57
N ARG A 117 -2.19 -11.70 -2.61
CA ARG A 117 -1.33 -12.88 -2.55
C ARG A 117 0.13 -12.52 -2.28
N ARG A 118 0.66 -11.51 -2.97
CA ARG A 118 2.02 -11.00 -2.73
C ARG A 118 2.19 -10.47 -1.30
N ALA A 119 1.17 -9.82 -0.75
CA ALA A 119 1.19 -9.35 0.62
C ALA A 119 1.23 -10.50 1.63
N VAL A 120 0.44 -11.55 1.41
CA VAL A 120 0.46 -12.77 2.24
C VAL A 120 1.83 -13.44 2.22
N ASP A 121 2.41 -13.61 1.03
CA ASP A 121 3.75 -14.21 0.87
C ASP A 121 4.82 -13.37 1.58
N HIS A 122 4.74 -12.05 1.44
CA HIS A 122 5.65 -11.13 2.13
C HIS A 122 5.53 -11.22 3.66
N GLY A 123 4.31 -11.21 4.19
CA GLY A 123 4.09 -11.33 5.63
C GLY A 123 4.54 -12.68 6.20
N ARG A 124 4.51 -13.76 5.41
CA ARG A 124 5.07 -15.06 5.79
C ARG A 124 6.59 -15.02 5.82
N SER A 125 7.22 -14.49 4.76
CA SER A 125 8.69 -14.34 4.68
C SER A 125 9.22 -13.43 5.79
N ALA A 126 8.54 -12.33 6.11
CA ALA A 126 8.95 -11.42 7.16
C ALA A 126 8.88 -12.04 8.57
N ARG A 127 7.90 -12.95 8.80
CA ARG A 127 7.84 -13.75 10.05
C ARG A 127 8.96 -14.78 10.15
N ASP A 128 9.44 -15.28 8.99
CA ASP A 128 10.55 -16.24 8.92
C ASP A 128 11.93 -15.54 8.95
N GLU A 129 11.99 -14.24 8.56
CA GLU A 129 13.20 -13.44 8.42
C GLU A 129 13.27 -12.26 9.40
N ALA A 130 12.85 -12.39 10.64
CA ALA A 130 12.79 -11.32 11.65
C ALA A 130 14.16 -10.62 11.93
N ASP A 131 14.98 -10.41 10.92
CA ASP A 131 16.29 -9.76 11.00
C ASP A 131 16.75 -9.12 9.68
N ALA A 132 15.98 -8.18 9.10
CA ALA A 132 16.56 -7.17 8.18
C ALA A 132 15.51 -6.14 7.76
N GLY A 133 15.68 -4.91 8.19
CA GLY A 133 14.79 -3.80 7.80
C GLY A 133 14.95 -3.37 6.35
N ASN A 134 13.89 -2.82 5.78
CA ASN A 134 13.95 -1.59 4.99
C ASN A 134 12.61 -1.17 4.38
N ASP A 135 12.36 -0.07 4.40
CA ASP A 135 11.90 1.26 3.94
C ASP A 135 11.28 1.40 2.56
N SER A 136 10.21 2.14 2.38
CA SER A 136 10.11 3.48 1.88
C SER A 136 9.06 4.00 0.97
N VAL A 137 9.04 5.13 0.57
CA VAL A 137 8.25 6.29 0.32
C VAL A 137 8.24 6.84 -1.10
N VAL A 138 7.26 7.60 -1.57
CA VAL A 138 7.11 8.88 -2.14
C VAL A 138 6.41 9.22 -3.41
N GLN A 139 6.16 10.29 -3.86
CA GLN A 139 5.65 11.61 -4.05
C GLN A 139 5.26 12.01 -5.50
N GLU A 140 4.67 13.11 -5.59
CA GLU A 140 3.78 13.89 -6.45
C GLU A 140 4.14 14.02 -7.94
N ILE A 141 3.44 13.32 -8.79
CA ILE A 141 3.20 13.57 -10.21
C ILE A 141 1.74 13.21 -10.47
N ILE A 142 0.94 14.06 -11.05
CA ILE A 142 -0.48 13.83 -11.30
C ILE A 142 -0.65 13.00 -12.56
N GLY A 143 -1.31 11.83 -12.47
CA GLY A 143 -1.66 11.04 -13.64
C GLY A 143 -2.57 9.87 -13.29
N GLU A 144 -3.74 9.83 -13.90
CA GLU A 144 -4.73 8.74 -13.74
C GLU A 144 -4.41 7.50 -14.57
N ALA A 145 -3.43 7.57 -15.47
CA ALA A 145 -3.06 6.45 -16.31
C ALA A 145 -2.39 5.33 -15.49
N PRO A 146 -2.72 4.04 -15.74
CA PRO A 146 -2.13 2.90 -15.01
C PRO A 146 -0.60 2.90 -15.01
N ALA A 147 0.04 3.29 -16.11
CA ALA A 147 1.49 3.42 -16.22
C ALA A 147 2.06 4.49 -15.27
N MET A 148 1.33 5.56 -14.99
CA MET A 148 1.75 6.58 -14.02
C MET A 148 1.61 6.08 -12.58
N GLN A 149 0.61 5.28 -12.30
CA GLN A 149 0.46 4.65 -10.98
C GLN A 149 1.64 3.72 -10.66
N GLU A 150 2.16 3.00 -11.67
CA GLU A 150 3.38 2.21 -11.51
C GLU A 150 4.61 3.08 -11.21
N VAL A 151 4.74 4.23 -11.87
CA VAL A 151 5.80 5.20 -11.58
C VAL A 151 5.68 5.71 -10.15
N PHE A 152 4.46 6.01 -9.68
CA PHE A 152 4.22 6.46 -8.31
C PHE A 152 4.60 5.39 -7.28
N ARG A 153 4.21 4.14 -7.50
CA ARG A 153 4.61 3.01 -6.66
C ARG A 153 6.14 2.85 -6.63
N ALA A 154 6.79 2.96 -7.80
CA ALA A 154 8.25 2.86 -7.89
C ALA A 154 8.96 4.02 -7.16
N ILE A 155 8.51 5.26 -7.38
CA ILE A 155 9.00 6.43 -6.63
C ILE A 155 8.81 6.17 -5.13
N GLY A 156 7.65 5.68 -4.71
CA GLY A 156 7.31 5.35 -3.35
C GLY A 156 8.32 4.44 -2.67
N ARG A 157 8.64 3.33 -3.30
CA ARG A 157 9.59 2.34 -2.77
C ARG A 157 11.03 2.84 -2.73
N LEU A 158 11.41 3.79 -3.60
CA LEU A 158 12.80 4.19 -3.80
C LEU A 158 13.25 5.39 -2.96
N SER A 159 12.34 6.19 -2.46
CA SER A 159 12.70 7.50 -1.87
C SER A 159 13.34 7.45 -0.49
N ARG A 160 13.17 6.38 0.26
CA ARG A 160 13.96 6.20 1.49
C ARG A 160 15.26 5.43 1.25
N SER A 161 15.48 4.94 0.03
CA SER A 161 16.70 4.21 -0.29
C SER A 161 17.82 5.16 -0.76
N ASN A 162 19.05 4.76 -0.53
CA ASN A 162 20.25 5.45 -1.03
C ASN A 162 20.75 4.85 -2.36
N ILE A 163 19.91 4.14 -3.10
CA ILE A 163 20.28 3.51 -4.35
C ILE A 163 20.29 4.50 -5.51
N THR A 164 21.11 4.20 -6.51
CA THR A 164 21.13 4.97 -7.76
C THR A 164 19.95 4.56 -8.64
N VAL A 165 19.14 5.52 -9.05
CA VAL A 165 17.97 5.29 -9.89
C VAL A 165 18.25 5.78 -11.31
N LEU A 166 18.03 4.92 -12.31
CA LEU A 166 18.08 5.27 -13.72
C LEU A 166 16.66 5.54 -14.24
N ILE A 167 16.40 6.75 -14.70
CA ILE A 167 15.10 7.17 -15.24
C ILE A 167 15.20 7.27 -16.76
N ASN A 168 14.54 6.36 -17.48
CA ASN A 168 14.50 6.33 -18.94
C ASN A 168 13.12 6.78 -19.46
N GLY A 169 13.10 7.40 -20.63
CA GLY A 169 11.87 7.80 -21.31
C GLY A 169 12.16 8.79 -22.45
N GLU A 170 11.17 9.04 -23.29
CA GLU A 170 11.25 9.98 -24.41
C GLU A 170 11.48 11.42 -23.93
N SER A 171 11.96 12.28 -24.84
CA SER A 171 12.11 13.71 -24.52
C SER A 171 10.74 14.33 -24.21
N GLY A 172 10.64 15.11 -23.14
CA GLY A 172 9.38 15.73 -22.71
C GLY A 172 8.46 14.81 -21.86
N SER A 173 8.84 13.55 -21.56
CA SER A 173 8.04 12.61 -20.77
C SER A 173 8.00 12.87 -19.25
N GLY A 174 8.59 13.99 -18.78
CA GLY A 174 8.55 14.33 -17.35
C GLY A 174 9.61 13.68 -16.47
N LYS A 175 10.69 13.11 -17.03
CA LYS A 175 11.78 12.49 -16.25
C LYS A 175 12.36 13.38 -15.16
N GLU A 176 12.48 14.67 -15.44
CA GLU A 176 12.99 15.64 -14.47
C GLU A 176 12.04 15.80 -13.28
N LEU A 177 10.73 15.78 -13.52
CA LEU A 177 9.72 15.80 -12.46
C LEU A 177 9.82 14.55 -11.56
N VAL A 178 10.05 13.39 -12.16
CA VAL A 178 10.29 12.14 -11.42
C VAL A 178 11.55 12.24 -10.56
N ALA A 179 12.65 12.78 -11.11
CA ALA A 179 13.89 12.97 -10.38
C ALA A 179 13.76 13.98 -9.22
N GLN A 180 13.05 15.10 -9.46
CA GLN A 180 12.73 16.09 -8.44
C GLN A 180 11.85 15.51 -7.34
N ALA A 181 10.87 14.67 -7.73
CA ALA A 181 10.01 13.97 -6.82
C ALA A 181 10.83 13.03 -5.91
N LEU A 182 11.66 12.16 -6.47
CA LEU A 182 12.56 11.29 -5.71
C LEU A 182 13.48 12.08 -4.75
N HIS A 183 14.03 13.22 -5.18
CA HIS A 183 14.86 14.06 -4.32
C HIS A 183 14.07 14.65 -3.15
N ARG A 184 12.91 15.25 -3.42
CA ARG A 184 12.08 15.97 -2.43
C ARG A 184 11.63 15.06 -1.28
N HIS A 185 11.47 13.77 -1.50
CA HIS A 185 11.04 12.79 -0.50
C HIS A 185 12.13 11.81 -0.06
N SER A 186 13.35 12.03 -0.52
CA SER A 186 14.51 11.27 -0.05
C SER A 186 15.01 11.80 1.30
N PRO A 187 15.84 11.03 2.03
CA PRO A 187 16.55 11.52 3.20
C PRO A 187 17.45 12.73 2.92
N ARG A 188 17.55 13.14 1.65
CA ARG A 188 18.35 14.28 1.18
C ARG A 188 17.49 15.45 0.70
N ALA A 189 16.22 15.51 1.06
CA ALA A 189 15.30 16.58 0.64
C ALA A 189 15.76 18.00 1.04
N ASP A 190 16.54 18.10 2.13
CA ASP A 190 17.15 19.33 2.61
C ASP A 190 18.44 19.72 1.86
N LYS A 191 18.95 18.90 0.96
CA LYS A 191 20.17 19.16 0.17
C LYS A 191 19.80 19.76 -1.19
N PRO A 192 20.72 20.49 -1.84
CA PRO A 192 20.44 21.05 -3.15
C PRO A 192 20.24 19.94 -4.22
N PHE A 193 19.17 20.06 -5.01
CA PHE A 193 18.99 19.27 -6.22
C PHE A 193 19.82 19.86 -7.35
N VAL A 194 20.69 19.06 -7.97
CA VAL A 194 21.53 19.50 -9.09
C VAL A 194 21.16 18.70 -10.33
N ALA A 195 20.54 19.36 -11.32
CA ALA A 195 20.33 18.84 -12.66
C ALA A 195 21.51 19.26 -13.57
N LEU A 196 21.99 18.34 -14.41
CA LEU A 196 23.10 18.55 -15.34
C LEU A 196 22.59 18.50 -16.77
#